data_032d18cd940f2758991a3b7ce313118e
#
_entry.id   032d18cd940f2758991a3b7ce313118e
#
_cell.length_a   1.000
_cell.length_b   1.000
_cell.length_c   1.000
_cell.angle_alpha   90.00
_cell.angle_beta   90.00
_cell.angle_gamma   90.00
#
_symmetry.space_group_name_H-M   'P 1'
#
loop_
_entity.id
_entity.type
_entity.pdbx_description
1 polymer ?
#
loop_
_entity_poly.entity_id
_entity_poly.type
_entity_poly.pdbx_seq_one_letter_code
_entity_poly.pdbx_strand_id
1 'polypeptide(L)' 'AALNMSTIHIAHDLRDHKIIVVSIHPGWVRTDMGGSNADIDTNESVNGMLQVINSLTLQNSGKYYDYTGTTIPW' A
#
# COMPACT_ATOMS: atom_id res chain seq x y z
N ALA A 1 9.48 9.88 2.90
CA ALA A 1 9.23 11.12 2.20
C ALA A 1 7.90 11.73 2.62
N ALA A 2 7.51 12.82 1.96
CA ALA A 2 6.31 13.59 2.35
C ALA A 2 5.03 12.75 2.34
N LEU A 3 4.87 11.85 1.37
CA LEU A 3 3.68 10.99 1.30
C LEU A 3 3.59 10.06 2.50
N ASN A 4 4.73 9.51 2.94
CA ASN A 4 4.77 8.61 4.09
C ASN A 4 4.38 9.35 5.37
N MET A 5 4.90 10.57 5.57
CA MET A 5 4.52 11.40 6.72
C MET A 5 3.04 11.75 6.69
N SER A 6 2.51 12.10 5.51
CA SER A 6 1.08 12.40 5.36
C SER A 6 0.22 11.20 5.74
N THR A 7 0.60 9.98 5.33
CA THR A 7 -0.11 8.76 5.68
C THR A 7 -0.15 8.56 7.20
N ILE A 8 0.98 8.74 7.87
CA ILE A 8 1.05 8.59 9.34
C ILE A 8 0.17 9.61 10.04
N HIS A 9 0.23 10.88 9.63
CA HIS A 9 -0.58 11.93 10.23
C HIS A 9 -2.07 11.72 10.01
N ILE A 10 -2.48 11.37 8.79
CA ILE A 10 -3.89 11.10 8.48
C ILE A 10 -4.38 9.89 9.26
N ALA A 11 -3.58 8.84 9.35
CA ALA A 11 -3.93 7.64 10.13
C ALA A 11 -4.15 7.97 11.60
N HIS A 12 -3.29 8.81 12.17
CA HIS A 12 -3.42 9.27 13.56
C HIS A 12 -4.70 10.07 13.75
N ASP A 13 -4.96 11.04 12.87
CA ASP A 13 -6.11 11.93 13.00
C ASP A 13 -7.45 11.19 12.85
N LEU A 14 -7.49 10.15 12.01
CA LEU A 14 -8.71 9.41 11.70
C LEU A 14 -8.92 8.16 12.55
N ARG A 15 -7.96 7.82 13.42
CA ARG A 15 -8.04 6.60 14.23
C ARG A 15 -9.27 6.60 15.13
N ASP A 16 -9.62 7.73 15.71
CA ASP A 16 -10.79 7.85 16.59
C ASP A 16 -12.10 7.65 15.84
N HIS A 17 -12.09 7.81 14.52
CA HIS A 17 -13.23 7.56 13.65
C HIS A 17 -13.24 6.12 13.11
N LYS A 18 -12.30 5.28 13.54
CA LYS A 18 -12.14 3.89 13.09
C LYS A 18 -11.92 3.77 11.59
N ILE A 19 -11.21 4.73 11.01
CA ILE A 19 -10.83 4.74 9.59
C ILE A 19 -9.39 4.23 9.47
N ILE A 20 -9.18 3.26 8.58
CA ILE A 20 -7.86 2.66 8.34
C ILE A 20 -7.19 3.41 7.19
N VAL A 21 -5.97 3.90 7.43
CA VAL A 21 -5.18 4.62 6.42
C VAL A 21 -3.81 3.96 6.31
N VAL A 22 -3.46 3.49 5.13
CA VAL A 22 -2.17 2.85 4.85
C VAL A 22 -1.63 3.32 3.51
N SER A 23 -0.32 3.13 3.30
CA SER A 23 0.29 3.26 1.98
C SER A 23 0.60 1.86 1.45
N ILE A 24 0.42 1.66 0.14
CA ILE A 24 0.72 0.39 -0.50
C ILE A 24 1.60 0.65 -1.73
N HIS A 25 2.73 -0.08 -1.79
CA HIS A 25 3.61 -0.05 -2.95
C HIS A 25 3.13 -1.10 -3.96
N PRO A 26 2.82 -0.69 -5.21
CA PRO A 26 2.27 -1.62 -6.21
C PRO A 26 3.28 -2.60 -6.80
N GLY A 27 4.55 -2.45 -6.46
CA GLY A 27 5.63 -3.18 -7.08
C GLY A 27 6.05 -2.53 -8.41
N TRP A 28 7.01 -3.16 -9.08
CA TRP A 28 7.43 -2.68 -10.41
C TRP A 28 6.56 -3.35 -11.47
N VAL A 29 5.53 -2.62 -11.90
CA VAL A 29 4.47 -3.14 -12.76
C VAL A 29 4.85 -3.00 -14.23
N ARG A 30 4.64 -4.06 -15.01
CA ARG A 30 4.80 -4.00 -16.47
C ARG A 30 3.65 -3.20 -17.08
N THR A 31 4.00 -2.02 -17.59
CA THR A 31 3.11 -1.12 -18.30
C THR A 31 3.83 -0.64 -19.56
N ASP A 32 3.16 0.14 -20.39
CA ASP A 32 3.82 0.76 -21.54
C ASP A 32 5.02 1.62 -21.13
N MET A 33 4.98 2.20 -19.95
CA MET A 33 6.08 3.01 -19.41
C MET A 33 7.14 2.17 -18.71
N GLY A 34 6.73 1.08 -18.03
CA GLY A 34 7.65 0.18 -17.34
C GLY A 34 8.33 -0.82 -18.26
N GLY A 35 7.75 -1.08 -19.41
CA GLY A 35 8.30 -2.00 -20.40
C GLY A 35 8.27 -3.47 -19.94
N SER A 36 8.95 -4.31 -20.73
CA SER A 36 8.97 -5.76 -20.48
C SER A 36 9.89 -6.19 -19.35
N ASN A 37 10.68 -5.26 -18.81
CA ASN A 37 11.64 -5.56 -17.73
C ASN A 37 11.02 -5.46 -16.34
N ALA A 38 9.77 -5.02 -16.22
CA ALA A 38 9.08 -4.94 -14.94
C ALA A 38 8.78 -6.35 -14.40
N ASP A 39 8.79 -6.49 -13.07
CA ASP A 39 8.70 -7.79 -12.40
C ASP A 39 7.30 -8.42 -12.47
N ILE A 40 6.25 -7.59 -12.50
CA ILE A 40 4.87 -8.09 -12.41
C ILE A 40 3.98 -7.38 -13.43
N ASP A 41 2.88 -8.00 -13.79
CA ASP A 41 1.86 -7.36 -14.61
C ASP A 41 0.85 -6.57 -13.73
N THR A 42 0.01 -5.79 -14.41
CA THR A 42 -0.98 -4.95 -13.72
C THR A 42 -1.98 -5.78 -12.91
N ASN A 43 -2.43 -6.91 -13.44
CA ASN A 43 -3.38 -7.76 -12.74
C ASN A 43 -2.82 -8.33 -11.45
N GLU A 44 -1.56 -8.77 -11.47
CA GLU A 44 -0.89 -9.30 -10.29
C GLU A 44 -0.76 -8.22 -9.21
N SER A 45 -0.35 -7.01 -9.60
CA SER A 45 -0.23 -5.89 -8.67
C SER A 45 -1.58 -5.54 -8.05
N VAL A 46 -2.61 -5.36 -8.86
CA VAL A 46 -3.95 -4.99 -8.39
C VAL A 46 -4.54 -6.07 -7.47
N ASN A 47 -4.44 -7.33 -7.86
CA ASN A 47 -4.94 -8.44 -7.05
C ASN A 47 -4.22 -8.53 -5.71
N GLY A 48 -2.90 -8.33 -5.71
CA GLY A 48 -2.11 -8.30 -4.47
C GLY A 48 -2.56 -7.17 -3.55
N MET A 49 -2.70 -5.96 -4.09
CA MET A 49 -3.15 -4.80 -3.30
C MET A 49 -4.56 -5.02 -2.74
N LEU A 50 -5.47 -5.61 -3.51
CA LEU A 50 -6.84 -5.90 -3.03
C LEU A 50 -6.82 -6.91 -1.88
N GLN A 51 -5.96 -7.92 -1.95
CA GLN A 51 -5.81 -8.88 -0.84
C GLN A 51 -5.30 -8.20 0.43
N VAL A 52 -4.34 -7.28 0.30
CA VAL A 52 -3.85 -6.49 1.43
C VAL A 52 -4.98 -5.68 2.03
N ILE A 53 -5.73 -4.96 1.20
CA ILE A 53 -6.84 -4.11 1.67
C ILE A 53 -7.88 -4.94 2.43
N ASN A 54 -8.23 -6.12 1.90
CA ASN A 54 -9.23 -6.99 2.53
C ASN A 54 -8.78 -7.58 3.87
N SER A 55 -7.48 -7.62 4.13
CA SER A 55 -6.92 -8.17 5.37
C SER A 55 -6.66 -7.10 6.44
N LEU A 56 -6.83 -5.81 6.13
CA LEU A 56 -6.50 -4.73 7.05
C LEU A 56 -7.44 -4.66 8.25
N THR A 57 -6.86 -4.31 9.39
CA THR A 57 -7.58 -3.97 10.61
C THR A 57 -7.14 -2.58 11.08
N LEU A 58 -7.83 -2.02 12.06
CA LEU A 58 -7.45 -0.71 12.61
C LEU A 58 -6.03 -0.69 13.18
N GLN A 59 -5.53 -1.82 13.66
CA GLN A 59 -4.16 -1.93 14.15
C GLN A 59 -3.11 -1.75 13.05
N ASN A 60 -3.49 -1.96 11.79
CA ASN A 60 -2.60 -1.80 10.65
C ASN A 60 -2.52 -0.35 10.16
N SER A 61 -3.37 0.55 10.67
CA SER A 61 -3.40 1.93 10.21
C SER A 61 -2.05 2.63 10.46
N GLY A 62 -1.64 3.44 9.49
CA GLY A 62 -0.37 4.16 9.54
C GLY A 62 0.84 3.39 9.03
N LYS A 63 0.65 2.17 8.55
CA LYS A 63 1.75 1.32 8.05
C LYS A 63 1.92 1.44 6.53
N TYR A 64 3.04 0.93 6.07
CA TYR A 64 3.39 0.88 4.66
C TYR A 64 3.59 -0.57 4.24
N TYR A 65 2.85 -1.02 3.24
CA TYR A 65 2.90 -2.39 2.74
C TYR A 65 3.30 -2.41 1.26
N ASP A 66 3.86 -3.52 0.82
CA ASP A 66 3.92 -3.80 -0.62
C ASP A 66 2.68 -4.60 -1.04
N TYR A 67 2.58 -4.85 -2.35
CA TYR A 67 1.42 -5.56 -2.91
C TYR A 67 1.33 -7.02 -2.45
N THR A 68 2.39 -7.59 -1.90
CA THR A 68 2.37 -8.96 -1.36
C THR A 68 1.90 -9.02 0.09
N GLY A 69 1.72 -7.87 0.74
CA GLY A 69 1.32 -7.79 2.14
C GLY A 69 2.48 -7.69 3.10
N THR A 70 3.71 -7.62 2.62
CA THR A 70 4.89 -7.45 3.45
C THR A 70 5.00 -6.01 3.92
N THR A 71 5.23 -5.81 5.21
CA THR A 71 5.43 -4.47 5.77
C THR A 71 6.76 -3.89 5.31
N ILE A 72 6.72 -2.66 4.82
CA ILE A 72 7.92 -1.92 4.40
C ILE A 72 8.22 -0.88 5.48
N PRO A 73 9.47 -0.76 5.95
CA PRO A 73 9.84 0.30 6.87
C PRO A 73 9.67 1.68 6.21
N TRP A 74 9.23 2.63 7.02
CA TRP A 74 9.14 4.02 6.56
C TRP A 74 10.53 4.64 6.24
#